data_b87ddf05e5308cbd5839b48a6561edf8
#
_entry.id   b87ddf05e5308cbd5839b48a6561edf8
#
_cell.length_a   1.000
_cell.length_b   1.000
_cell.length_c   1.000
_cell.angle_alpha   90.00
_cell.angle_beta   90.00
_cell.angle_gamma   90.00
#
_symmetry.space_group_name_H-M   'P 1'
#
loop_
_entity.id
_entity.type
_entity.pdbx_description
1 polymer ?
#
loop_
_entity_poly.entity_id
_entity_poly.type
_entity_poly.pdbx_seq_one_letter_code
_entity_poly.pdbx_strand_id
1 'polypeptide(L)' 'MKNFYIVRKGDYDAYRIVCAEDKEEAAKQIEEDEAGNVLIYDEEIYQKYFEDNYLAAD' A
#
# COMPACT_ATOMS: atom_id res chain seq x y z
N MET A 1 12.24 -5.09 9.48
CA MET A 1 10.97 -5.24 8.76
C MET A 1 10.37 -3.89 8.45
N LYS A 2 9.66 -3.82 7.34
CA LYS A 2 9.04 -2.58 6.89
C LYS A 2 7.53 -2.73 6.85
N ASN A 3 6.84 -1.60 6.94
CA ASN A 3 5.39 -1.59 6.77
C ASN A 3 5.06 -1.32 5.31
N PHE A 4 4.16 -2.14 4.78
CA PHE A 4 3.66 -1.98 3.42
C PHE A 4 2.18 -1.70 3.47
N TYR A 5 1.76 -0.72 2.72
CA TYR A 5 0.36 -0.27 2.69
C TYR A 5 -0.31 -0.86 1.46
N ILE A 6 -1.42 -1.52 1.69
CA ILE A 6 -2.16 -2.21 0.63
C ILE A 6 -3.38 -1.37 0.27
N VAL A 7 -3.41 -0.92 -0.98
CA VAL A 7 -4.48 -0.05 -1.49
C VAL A 7 -5.20 -0.78 -2.62
N ARG A 8 -6.51 -0.83 -2.56
CA ARG A 8 -7.29 -1.39 -3.67
C ARG A 8 -7.26 -0.44 -4.84
N LYS A 9 -7.23 -0.99 -6.04
CA LYS A 9 -7.25 -0.18 -7.25
C LYS A 9 -8.52 0.67 -7.27
N GLY A 10 -8.34 1.96 -7.47
CA GLY A 10 -9.45 2.89 -7.44
C GLY A 10 -9.71 3.54 -6.09
N ASP A 11 -9.11 3.04 -5.03
CA ASP A 11 -9.23 3.63 -3.71
C ASP A 11 -8.09 4.59 -3.44
N TYR A 12 -8.29 5.48 -2.49
CA TYR A 12 -7.30 6.48 -2.11
C TYR A 12 -6.58 6.16 -0.81
N ASP A 13 -7.12 5.24 -0.03
CA ASP A 13 -6.56 4.89 1.27
C ASP A 13 -6.22 3.42 1.34
N ALA A 14 -5.20 3.10 2.14
CA ALA A 14 -4.87 1.72 2.41
C ALA A 14 -5.94 1.08 3.30
N TYR A 15 -6.37 -0.10 2.93
CA TYR A 15 -7.31 -0.83 3.76
C TYR A 15 -6.60 -1.81 4.70
N ARG A 16 -5.32 -2.03 4.49
CA ARG A 16 -4.55 -2.98 5.28
C ARG A 16 -3.08 -2.59 5.26
N ILE A 17 -2.40 -2.87 6.37
CA ILE A 17 -0.96 -2.67 6.50
C ILE A 17 -0.36 -4.02 6.85
N VAL A 18 0.69 -4.43 6.13
CA VAL A 18 1.39 -5.66 6.42
C VAL A 18 2.85 -5.37 6.71
N CYS A 19 3.43 -6.12 7.65
CA CYS A 19 4.84 -6.04 7.95
C CYS A 19 5.57 -7.11 7.18
N ALA A 20 6.62 -6.74 6.47
CA ALA A 20 7.38 -7.68 5.66
C ALA A 20 8.79 -7.13 5.44
N GLU A 21 9.70 -7.98 5.03
CA GLU A 21 11.06 -7.55 4.74
C GLU A 21 11.16 -6.82 3.41
N ASP A 22 10.35 -7.23 2.46
CA ASP A 22 10.31 -6.60 1.15
C ASP A 22 8.92 -6.71 0.54
N LYS A 23 8.76 -6.11 -0.62
CA LYS A 23 7.48 -6.07 -1.32
C LYS A 23 6.98 -7.45 -1.73
N GLU A 24 7.89 -8.35 -2.09
CA GLU A 24 7.51 -9.72 -2.44
C GLU A 24 6.92 -10.45 -1.26
N GLU A 25 7.51 -10.27 -0.09
CA GLU A 25 6.99 -10.87 1.14
C GLU A 25 5.63 -10.30 1.48
N ALA A 26 5.46 -9.00 1.32
CA ALA A 26 4.18 -8.35 1.55
C ALA A 26 3.12 -8.93 0.63
N ALA A 27 3.46 -9.13 -0.64
CA ALA A 27 2.54 -9.69 -1.61
C ALA A 27 2.09 -11.11 -1.25
N LYS A 28 2.97 -11.88 -0.65
CA LYS A 28 2.63 -13.25 -0.23
C LYS A 28 1.63 -13.29 0.90
N GLN A 29 1.50 -12.23 1.66
CA GLN A 29 0.55 -12.13 2.75
C GLN A 29 -0.85 -11.76 2.27
N ILE A 30 -0.99 -11.40 1.00
CA ILE A 30 -2.26 -11.01 0.41
C ILE A 30 -2.84 -12.23 -0.30
N GLU A 31 -4.14 -12.45 -0.14
CA GLU A 31 -4.82 -13.56 -0.79
C GLU A 31 -4.77 -13.42 -2.31
N GLU A 32 -4.64 -14.55 -3.00
CA GLU A 32 -4.51 -14.56 -4.44
C GLU A 32 -5.66 -13.85 -5.15
N ASP A 33 -6.86 -13.98 -4.61
CA ASP A 33 -8.03 -13.35 -5.18
C ASP A 33 -7.93 -11.83 -5.17
N GLU A 34 -7.27 -11.28 -4.18
CA GLU A 34 -7.13 -9.84 -4.05
C GLU A 34 -5.87 -9.29 -4.69
N ALA A 35 -4.84 -10.14 -4.83
CA ALA A 35 -3.53 -9.68 -5.28
C ALA A 35 -3.57 -8.96 -6.63
N GLY A 36 -4.48 -9.34 -7.51
CA GLY A 36 -4.61 -8.71 -8.80
C GLY A 36 -5.34 -7.36 -8.79
N ASN A 37 -5.97 -7.04 -7.66
CA ASN A 37 -6.79 -5.84 -7.54
C ASN A 37 -6.26 -4.84 -6.52
N VAL A 38 -5.04 -5.04 -6.04
CA VAL A 38 -4.44 -4.15 -5.05
C VAL A 38 -3.07 -3.67 -5.50
N LEU A 39 -2.66 -2.56 -4.93
CA LEU A 39 -1.34 -2.00 -5.12
C LEU A 39 -0.64 -2.01 -3.76
N ILE A 40 0.63 -2.33 -3.77
CA ILE A 40 1.43 -2.41 -2.56
C ILE A 40 2.41 -1.25 -2.55
N TYR A 41 2.36 -0.44 -1.51
CA TYR A 41 3.21 0.72 -1.37
C TYR A 41 4.09 0.60 -0.14
N ASP A 42 5.35 0.93 -0.30
CA ASP A 42 6.28 1.15 0.78
C ASP A 42 5.77 2.32 1.62
N GLU A 43 6.06 2.31 2.92
CA GLU A 43 5.60 3.35 3.82
C GLU A 43 6.03 4.75 3.37
N GLU A 44 7.29 4.90 2.97
CA GLU A 44 7.80 6.19 2.50
C GLU A 44 7.06 6.66 1.24
N ILE A 45 6.87 5.75 0.31
CA ILE A 45 6.19 6.06 -0.95
C ILE A 45 4.73 6.38 -0.68
N TYR A 46 4.09 5.61 0.19
CA TYR A 46 2.70 5.82 0.52
C TYR A 46 2.49 7.20 1.14
N GLN A 47 3.29 7.54 2.14
CA GLN A 47 3.16 8.81 2.82
C GLN A 47 3.42 9.97 1.87
N LYS A 48 4.47 9.86 1.07
CA LYS A 48 4.82 10.91 0.13
C LYS A 48 3.75 11.10 -0.94
N TYR A 49 3.27 9.99 -1.50
CA TYR A 49 2.32 10.05 -2.60
C TYR A 49 0.92 10.50 -2.15
N PHE A 50 0.44 9.94 -1.06
CA PHE A 50 -0.92 10.20 -0.61
C PHE A 50 -1.01 11.44 0.27
N GLU A 51 -0.03 11.68 1.13
CA GLU A 51 -0.02 12.88 1.96
C GLU A 51 0.22 14.13 1.13
N ASP A 52 1.19 14.09 0.22
CA ASP A 52 1.49 15.24 -0.63
C ASP A 52 0.29 15.59 -1.50
N ASN A 53 -0.38 14.59 -2.05
CA ASN A 53 -1.56 14.82 -2.85
C ASN A 53 -2.72 15.36 -2.01
N TYR A 54 -2.83 14.87 -0.78
CA TYR A 54 -3.86 15.34 0.13
C TYR A 54 -3.64 16.80 0.50
N LEU A 55 -2.39 17.15 0.80
CA LEU A 55 -2.04 18.52 1.13
C LEU A 55 -2.19 19.45 -0.06
N ALA A 56 -1.90 18.93 -1.26
CA ALA A 56 -2.04 19.73 -2.48
C ALA A 56 -3.50 20.00 -2.81
N ALA A 57 -4.40 19.17 -2.34
CA ALA A 57 -5.83 19.37 -2.58
C ALA A 57 -6.42 20.47 -1.71
N ASP A 58 -5.73 20.82 -0.67
CA ASP A 58 -6.14 21.91 0.20
C ASP A 58 -5.71 23.26 -0.36
#